data_3bd0d31207ebc28ce00132952089a2b5
#
_entry.id   3bd0d31207ebc28ce00132952089a2b5
#
_cell.length_a   1.000
_cell.length_b   1.000
_cell.length_c   1.000
_cell.angle_alpha   90.00
_cell.angle_beta   90.00
_cell.angle_gamma   90.00
#
_symmetry.space_group_name_H-M   'P 1'
#
loop_
_entity.id
_entity.type
_entity.pdbx_description
1 polymer ?
#
loop_
_entity_poly.entity_id
_entity_poly.type
_entity_poly.pdbx_seq_one_letter_code
_entity_poly.pdbx_strand_id
1 'polypeptide(L)'
;MKFPKLLYPSFLCLLIAGCDMIDYHPYDVHISGETDVNAHNIAQIEQNCQNKTTIRFVTMGDSQRWYDETDDFVSHLNKRDDIDFVIHGGDVSDFGVTDEFLWQRDIMNKLKIPYVILLGNHDCLGTGEETYRVIFGDPNFSFIAGRVKFVCLNTNAIEFDYSRPIPDFEFLAAQIRDHEEEFDKTVVSMHIRPFCNEFNNNVAHVFQRYIKEFPGLQFCTSAHEHHRFEKDLFEDGIMYYMSDCMKNRNYYIFTITPDGYEREVAYY
;
A
#
# COMPACT_ATOMS: atom_id res chain seq x y z
N MET A 1 -4.34 66.66 35.14
CA MET A 1 -4.11 65.25 35.05
C MET A 1 -3.95 64.89 33.57
N LYS A 2 -2.73 64.57 33.11
CA LYS A 2 -2.46 64.16 31.73
C LYS A 2 -2.40 62.63 31.70
N PHE A 3 -3.33 62.00 31.00
CA PHE A 3 -3.28 60.54 30.75
C PHE A 3 -2.27 60.25 29.63
N PRO A 4 -1.46 59.19 29.73
CA PRO A 4 -0.51 58.84 28.69
C PRO A 4 -1.21 58.17 27.51
N LYS A 5 -1.12 58.80 26.33
CA LYS A 5 -1.68 58.33 25.05
C LYS A 5 -0.78 57.31 24.31
N LEU A 6 0.02 56.50 25.03
CA LEU A 6 1.08 55.68 24.35
C LEU A 6 0.90 54.18 24.45
N LEU A 7 -0.23 53.66 24.87
CA LEU A 7 -0.42 52.21 25.05
C LEU A 7 -1.30 51.49 23.96
N TYR A 8 -1.96 52.24 23.10
CA TYR A 8 -2.85 51.67 22.11
C TYR A 8 -2.18 51.14 20.83
N PRO A 9 -1.09 51.71 20.27
CA PRO A 9 -0.51 51.18 19.04
C PRO A 9 0.29 49.88 19.26
N SER A 10 0.86 49.66 20.44
CA SER A 10 1.64 48.45 20.73
C SER A 10 0.78 47.19 20.89
N PHE A 11 -0.43 47.32 21.35
CA PHE A 11 -1.35 46.20 21.49
C PHE A 11 -1.98 45.79 20.15
N LEU A 12 -2.20 46.75 19.24
CA LEU A 12 -2.70 46.50 17.90
C LEU A 12 -1.65 45.78 17.00
N CYS A 13 -0.36 46.11 17.17
CA CYS A 13 0.72 45.45 16.46
C CYS A 13 0.90 43.97 16.90
N LEU A 14 0.65 43.64 18.16
CA LEU A 14 0.67 42.25 18.65
C LEU A 14 -0.46 41.39 18.11
N LEU A 15 -1.62 41.99 17.78
CA LEU A 15 -2.72 41.24 17.15
C LEU A 15 -2.50 40.95 15.65
N ILE A 16 -1.69 41.75 14.97
CA ILE A 16 -1.37 41.56 13.55
C ILE A 16 -0.23 40.54 13.36
N ALA A 17 0.68 40.43 14.33
CA ALA A 17 1.75 39.41 14.30
C ALA A 17 1.25 37.99 14.64
N GLY A 18 0.02 37.84 15.11
CA GLY A 18 -0.54 36.53 15.47
C GLY A 18 -1.16 35.75 14.32
N CYS A 19 -1.34 36.33 13.13
CA CYS A 19 -1.95 35.65 11.99
C CYS A 19 -0.97 34.71 11.24
N ASP A 20 0.35 34.91 11.36
CA ASP A 20 1.37 34.07 10.70
C ASP A 20 1.89 32.94 11.61
N MET A 21 1.35 32.77 12.83
CA MET A 21 1.85 31.77 13.78
C MET A 21 1.14 30.41 13.72
N ILE A 22 0.10 30.26 12.88
CA ILE A 22 -0.61 28.98 12.67
C ILE A 22 -0.78 28.82 11.16
N ASP A 23 0.30 28.51 10.49
CA ASP A 23 0.29 28.12 9.09
C ASP A 23 0.33 26.58 9.03
N TYR A 24 -0.69 25.93 9.57
CA TYR A 24 -0.86 24.49 9.54
C TYR A 24 -2.19 24.18 8.84
N HIS A 25 -2.09 23.55 7.68
CA HIS A 25 -3.24 22.95 7.01
C HIS A 25 -3.05 21.43 7.02
N PRO A 26 -4.07 20.63 7.37
CA PRO A 26 -3.95 19.16 7.43
C PRO A 26 -3.51 18.51 6.13
N TYR A 27 -3.72 19.18 5.00
CA TYR A 27 -3.31 18.74 3.67
C TYR A 27 -1.98 19.35 3.20
N ASP A 28 -1.24 20.05 4.06
CA ASP A 28 0.11 20.49 3.73
C ASP A 28 1.05 19.29 3.72
N VAL A 29 1.78 19.13 2.60
CA VAL A 29 2.70 18.01 2.41
C VAL A 29 4.03 18.33 3.12
N HIS A 30 4.02 18.36 4.45
CA HIS A 30 5.21 18.48 5.28
C HIS A 30 5.70 17.10 5.73
N ILE A 31 6.50 16.46 4.90
CA ILE A 31 6.99 15.12 5.17
C ILE A 31 8.32 15.19 5.91
N SER A 32 8.37 14.54 7.06
CA SER A 32 9.59 14.33 7.85
C SER A 32 9.90 12.84 7.95
N GLY A 33 11.19 12.51 8.13
CA GLY A 33 11.64 11.13 8.27
C GLY A 33 11.87 10.45 6.92
N GLU A 34 11.70 9.14 6.87
CA GLU A 34 12.01 8.32 5.71
C GLU A 34 11.04 8.55 4.54
N THR A 35 11.59 8.59 3.32
CA THR A 35 10.89 8.67 2.03
C THR A 35 11.32 7.50 1.15
N ASP A 36 10.64 7.29 0.02
CA ASP A 36 10.94 6.20 -0.91
C ASP A 36 10.97 4.82 -0.23
N VAL A 37 10.11 4.62 0.76
CA VAL A 37 10.10 3.44 1.64
C VAL A 37 9.98 2.14 0.85
N ASN A 38 9.10 2.08 -0.17
CA ASN A 38 8.96 0.89 -0.99
C ASN A 38 10.26 0.54 -1.72
N ALA A 39 10.95 1.53 -2.30
CA ALA A 39 12.20 1.29 -3.03
C ALA A 39 13.31 0.73 -2.10
N HIS A 40 13.45 1.30 -0.89
CA HIS A 40 14.40 0.81 0.09
C HIS A 40 14.09 -0.61 0.55
N ASN A 41 12.82 -0.90 0.84
CA ASN A 41 12.39 -2.22 1.29
C ASN A 41 12.44 -3.26 0.16
N ILE A 42 12.11 -2.90 -1.07
CA ILE A 42 12.25 -3.77 -2.25
C ILE A 42 13.70 -4.24 -2.40
N ALA A 43 14.66 -3.33 -2.32
CA ALA A 43 16.07 -3.70 -2.38
C ALA A 43 16.46 -4.72 -1.29
N GLN A 44 15.91 -4.57 -0.08
CA GLN A 44 16.12 -5.54 1.01
C GLN A 44 15.42 -6.88 0.73
N ILE A 45 14.18 -6.87 0.23
CA ILE A 45 13.43 -8.09 -0.12
C ILE A 45 14.22 -8.89 -1.18
N GLU A 46 14.63 -8.23 -2.26
CA GLU A 46 15.37 -8.86 -3.34
C GLU A 46 16.69 -9.45 -2.86
N GLN A 47 17.44 -8.69 -2.06
CA GLN A 47 18.69 -9.18 -1.46
C GLN A 47 18.47 -10.39 -0.54
N ASN A 48 17.48 -10.31 0.35
CA ASN A 48 17.22 -11.35 1.35
C ASN A 48 16.64 -12.62 0.72
N CYS A 49 15.93 -12.49 -0.40
CA CYS A 49 15.28 -13.60 -1.09
C CYS A 49 16.03 -14.15 -2.28
N GLN A 50 17.14 -13.54 -2.72
CA GLN A 50 17.86 -13.86 -3.97
C GLN A 50 18.09 -15.36 -4.22
N ASN A 51 18.39 -16.14 -3.18
CA ASN A 51 18.70 -17.57 -3.28
C ASN A 51 17.61 -18.47 -2.70
N LYS A 52 16.44 -17.92 -2.37
CA LYS A 52 15.35 -18.69 -1.79
C LYS A 52 14.53 -19.38 -2.89
N THR A 53 14.19 -20.63 -2.66
CA THR A 53 13.26 -21.41 -3.50
C THR A 53 11.85 -21.41 -2.95
N THR A 54 11.71 -21.03 -1.69
CA THR A 54 10.40 -20.85 -1.00
C THR A 54 10.32 -19.43 -0.52
N ILE A 55 9.25 -18.75 -0.87
CA ILE A 55 8.93 -17.38 -0.43
C ILE A 55 7.71 -17.42 0.46
N ARG A 56 7.85 -16.88 1.67
CA ARG A 56 6.76 -16.81 2.64
C ARG A 56 6.48 -15.37 3.03
N PHE A 57 5.33 -14.85 2.67
CA PHE A 57 4.99 -13.46 2.88
C PHE A 57 3.59 -13.28 3.45
N VAL A 58 3.36 -12.11 4.02
CA VAL A 58 2.10 -11.71 4.63
C VAL A 58 1.39 -10.70 3.74
N THR A 59 0.06 -10.79 3.63
CA THR A 59 -0.78 -9.70 3.14
C THR A 59 -1.74 -9.23 4.23
N MET A 60 -1.84 -7.93 4.38
CA MET A 60 -2.75 -7.21 5.25
C MET A 60 -3.13 -5.89 4.57
N GLY A 61 -4.09 -5.14 5.06
CA GLY A 61 -4.47 -3.85 4.48
C GLY A 61 -5.52 -3.14 5.32
N ASP A 62 -6.04 -2.00 4.81
CA ASP A 62 -7.10 -1.23 5.44
C ASP A 62 -6.75 -0.95 6.92
N SER A 63 -5.57 -0.35 7.13
CA SER A 63 -5.04 -0.04 8.47
C SER A 63 -5.44 1.34 8.96
N GLN A 64 -6.06 2.16 8.11
CA GLN A 64 -6.58 3.47 8.45
C GLN A 64 -7.33 3.45 9.78
N ARG A 65 -7.17 4.49 10.63
CA ARG A 65 -7.75 4.63 11.98
C ARG A 65 -7.48 3.50 12.99
N TRP A 66 -7.01 2.32 12.58
CA TRP A 66 -6.70 1.19 13.47
C TRP A 66 -5.19 1.11 13.77
N TYR A 67 -4.66 2.20 14.32
CA TYR A 67 -3.23 2.32 14.63
C TYR A 67 -2.78 1.35 15.72
N ASP A 68 -3.59 1.18 16.78
CA ASP A 68 -3.29 0.27 17.88
C ASP A 68 -3.28 -1.19 17.40
N GLU A 69 -4.26 -1.58 16.58
CA GLU A 69 -4.33 -2.91 15.99
C GLU A 69 -3.15 -3.17 15.06
N THR A 70 -2.72 -2.14 14.30
CA THR A 70 -1.55 -2.26 13.43
C THR A 70 -0.26 -2.37 14.24
N ASP A 71 -0.11 -1.65 15.35
CA ASP A 71 1.05 -1.77 16.24
C ASP A 71 1.09 -3.15 16.93
N ASP A 72 -0.06 -3.68 17.32
CA ASP A 72 -0.19 -5.04 17.85
C ASP A 72 0.19 -6.09 16.80
N PHE A 73 -0.24 -5.93 15.54
CA PHE A 73 0.18 -6.76 14.42
C PHE A 73 1.70 -6.76 14.24
N VAL A 74 2.32 -5.59 14.21
CA VAL A 74 3.78 -5.44 14.11
C VAL A 74 4.48 -6.14 15.27
N SER A 75 3.98 -5.93 16.49
CA SER A 75 4.50 -6.58 17.70
C SER A 75 4.34 -8.10 17.68
N HIS A 76 3.24 -8.58 17.09
CA HIS A 76 2.98 -10.02 16.90
C HIS A 76 3.93 -10.60 15.85
N LEU A 77 4.02 -9.96 14.67
CA LEU A 77 4.82 -10.44 13.56
C LEU A 77 6.33 -10.45 13.88
N ASN A 78 6.80 -9.50 14.67
CA ASN A 78 8.18 -9.41 15.14
C ASN A 78 8.64 -10.58 16.05
N LYS A 79 7.71 -11.45 16.49
CA LYS A 79 8.03 -12.69 17.23
C LYS A 79 8.24 -13.89 16.30
N ARG A 80 7.98 -13.71 14.99
CA ARG A 80 8.13 -14.74 13.96
C ARG A 80 9.47 -14.54 13.24
N ASP A 81 10.06 -15.64 12.81
CA ASP A 81 11.32 -15.67 12.05
C ASP A 81 11.17 -16.39 10.70
N ASP A 82 9.93 -16.75 10.36
CA ASP A 82 9.59 -17.56 9.19
C ASP A 82 8.90 -16.75 8.06
N ILE A 83 8.85 -15.42 8.17
CA ILE A 83 8.25 -14.53 7.18
C ILE A 83 9.33 -13.69 6.49
N ASP A 84 9.28 -13.61 5.17
CA ASP A 84 10.26 -12.87 4.37
C ASP A 84 9.94 -11.37 4.30
N PHE A 85 8.67 -11.01 4.10
CA PHE A 85 8.21 -9.62 3.99
C PHE A 85 6.69 -9.50 4.14
N VAL A 86 6.22 -8.25 4.15
CA VAL A 86 4.79 -7.90 4.22
C VAL A 86 4.39 -7.09 2.99
N ILE A 87 3.22 -7.38 2.42
CA ILE A 87 2.52 -6.51 1.47
C ILE A 87 1.31 -5.90 2.18
N HIS A 88 1.33 -4.58 2.35
CA HIS A 88 0.18 -3.83 2.81
C HIS A 88 -0.68 -3.42 1.61
N GLY A 89 -1.92 -3.85 1.59
CA GLY A 89 -2.84 -3.74 0.46
C GLY A 89 -3.40 -2.33 0.19
N GLY A 90 -2.95 -1.28 0.91
CA GLY A 90 -3.43 0.10 0.77
C GLY A 90 -4.40 0.50 1.87
N ASP A 91 -4.92 1.74 1.78
CA ASP A 91 -5.72 2.41 2.80
C ASP A 91 -4.97 2.54 4.13
N VAL A 92 -3.83 3.23 4.07
CA VAL A 92 -3.03 3.61 5.25
C VAL A 92 -3.56 4.86 5.93
N SER A 93 -4.19 5.76 5.16
CA SER A 93 -4.86 6.97 5.66
C SER A 93 -6.38 6.82 5.60
N ASP A 94 -7.10 7.58 6.42
CA ASP A 94 -8.56 7.63 6.41
C ASP A 94 -9.08 8.81 5.56
N PHE A 95 -8.33 9.90 5.52
CA PHE A 95 -8.72 11.14 4.86
C PHE A 95 -7.65 11.70 3.90
N GLY A 96 -6.59 10.99 3.62
CA GLY A 96 -5.47 11.48 2.81
C GLY A 96 -4.65 12.58 3.47
N VAL A 97 -4.69 12.66 4.81
CA VAL A 97 -3.95 13.66 5.60
C VAL A 97 -2.51 13.19 5.81
N THR A 98 -1.56 14.09 5.61
CA THR A 98 -0.12 13.77 5.69
C THR A 98 0.28 13.05 6.98
N ASP A 99 -0.24 13.50 8.13
CA ASP A 99 0.08 12.90 9.42
C ASP A 99 -0.37 11.42 9.53
N GLU A 100 -1.48 11.05 8.89
CA GLU A 100 -1.97 9.66 8.89
C GLU A 100 -0.96 8.73 8.20
N PHE A 101 -0.41 9.15 7.07
CA PHE A 101 0.66 8.40 6.37
C PHE A 101 1.92 8.29 7.23
N LEU A 102 2.31 9.38 7.91
CA LEU A 102 3.48 9.39 8.78
C LEU A 102 3.30 8.44 9.97
N TRP A 103 2.13 8.44 10.61
CA TRP A 103 1.83 7.54 11.73
C TRP A 103 1.87 6.07 11.30
N GLN A 104 1.24 5.72 10.19
CA GLN A 104 1.26 4.34 9.69
C GLN A 104 2.66 3.92 9.24
N ARG A 105 3.41 4.77 8.54
CA ARG A 105 4.81 4.50 8.21
C ARG A 105 5.63 4.22 9.47
N ASP A 106 5.50 5.07 10.49
CA ASP A 106 6.28 4.95 11.71
C ASP A 106 5.91 3.69 12.52
N ILE A 107 4.66 3.23 12.43
CA ILE A 107 4.25 1.94 13.00
C ILE A 107 4.87 0.80 12.19
N MET A 108 4.73 0.80 10.87
CA MET A 108 5.25 -0.25 10.00
C MET A 108 6.77 -0.34 10.03
N ASN A 109 7.47 0.78 10.19
CA ASN A 109 8.93 0.83 10.36
C ASN A 109 9.46 0.12 11.63
N LYS A 110 8.59 -0.26 12.57
CA LYS A 110 8.97 -1.12 13.71
C LYS A 110 9.07 -2.60 13.34
N LEU A 111 8.63 -3.01 12.14
CA LEU A 111 8.83 -4.37 11.64
C LEU A 111 10.33 -4.68 11.51
N LYS A 112 10.71 -5.90 11.88
CA LYS A 112 12.08 -6.42 11.70
C LYS A 112 12.34 -6.97 10.29
N ILE A 113 11.29 -7.14 9.51
CA ILE A 113 11.30 -7.61 8.13
C ILE A 113 10.81 -6.50 7.22
N PRO A 114 11.26 -6.45 5.96
CA PRO A 114 10.84 -5.42 5.04
C PRO A 114 9.35 -5.52 4.67
N TYR A 115 8.77 -4.42 4.24
CA TYR A 115 7.38 -4.34 3.80
C TYR A 115 7.24 -3.42 2.60
N VAL A 116 6.18 -3.59 1.83
CA VAL A 116 5.74 -2.65 0.79
C VAL A 116 4.29 -2.26 1.01
N ILE A 117 3.94 -1.05 0.62
CA ILE A 117 2.58 -0.50 0.77
C ILE A 117 2.04 -0.13 -0.61
N LEU A 118 0.83 -0.59 -0.93
CA LEU A 118 0.07 -0.18 -2.10
C LEU A 118 -0.73 1.10 -1.81
N LEU A 119 -1.13 1.81 -2.86
CA LEU A 119 -2.04 2.94 -2.76
C LEU A 119 -3.48 2.45 -2.64
N GLY A 120 -4.23 2.88 -1.61
CA GLY A 120 -5.65 2.65 -1.45
C GLY A 120 -6.49 3.84 -1.92
N ASN A 121 -7.82 3.71 -1.97
CA ASN A 121 -8.69 4.79 -2.42
C ASN A 121 -8.81 5.92 -1.38
N HIS A 122 -8.80 5.62 -0.08
CA HIS A 122 -8.72 6.64 0.97
C HIS A 122 -7.41 7.43 0.91
N ASP A 123 -6.33 6.79 0.49
CA ASP A 123 -5.02 7.42 0.31
C ASP A 123 -5.00 8.44 -0.86
N CYS A 124 -6.01 8.42 -1.74
CA CYS A 124 -6.13 9.37 -2.85
C CYS A 124 -6.88 10.66 -2.46
N LEU A 125 -7.46 10.74 -1.26
CA LEU A 125 -8.22 11.92 -0.83
C LEU A 125 -7.31 13.13 -0.60
N GLY A 126 -7.82 14.33 -0.86
CA GLY A 126 -7.08 15.58 -0.65
C GLY A 126 -5.74 15.63 -1.39
N THR A 127 -4.64 15.76 -0.65
CA THR A 127 -3.25 15.68 -1.17
C THR A 127 -2.60 14.33 -0.90
N GLY A 128 -3.39 13.31 -0.58
CA GLY A 128 -2.89 12.03 -0.12
C GLY A 128 -2.07 11.28 -1.16
N GLU A 129 -2.46 11.31 -2.46
CA GLU A 129 -1.64 10.68 -3.51
C GLU A 129 -0.24 11.32 -3.61
N GLU A 130 -0.15 12.66 -3.52
CA GLU A 130 1.13 13.35 -3.52
C GLU A 130 1.97 12.95 -2.30
N THR A 131 1.35 12.90 -1.13
CA THR A 131 1.97 12.43 0.12
C THR A 131 2.45 10.99 0.00
N TYR A 132 1.60 10.09 -0.52
CA TYR A 132 1.95 8.69 -0.76
C TYR A 132 3.18 8.58 -1.67
N ARG A 133 3.19 9.32 -2.79
CA ARG A 133 4.31 9.28 -3.75
C ARG A 133 5.64 9.71 -3.15
N VAL A 134 5.63 10.68 -2.25
CA VAL A 134 6.87 11.11 -1.57
C VAL A 134 7.30 10.07 -0.53
N ILE A 135 6.37 9.52 0.26
CA ILE A 135 6.71 8.59 1.35
C ILE A 135 7.00 7.19 0.81
N PHE A 136 6.15 6.66 -0.06
CA PHE A 136 6.22 5.25 -0.49
C PHE A 136 6.74 5.07 -1.92
N GLY A 137 6.60 6.06 -2.80
CA GLY A 137 7.05 6.00 -4.19
C GLY A 137 5.90 5.84 -5.19
N ASP A 138 6.20 5.32 -6.37
CA ASP A 138 5.19 5.11 -7.40
C ASP A 138 4.12 4.10 -6.97
N PRO A 139 2.83 4.34 -7.32
CA PRO A 139 1.73 3.45 -6.97
C PRO A 139 1.67 2.17 -7.83
N ASN A 140 2.38 2.13 -8.96
CA ASN A 140 2.60 0.92 -9.73
C ASN A 140 4.09 0.56 -9.66
N PHE A 141 4.40 -0.62 -9.14
CA PHE A 141 5.78 -1.09 -9.01
C PHE A 141 5.84 -2.61 -9.06
N SER A 142 7.02 -3.16 -9.27
CA SER A 142 7.26 -4.60 -9.22
C SER A 142 8.61 -4.90 -8.58
N PHE A 143 8.77 -6.12 -8.09
CA PHE A 143 10.02 -6.64 -7.54
C PHE A 143 10.07 -8.16 -7.67
N ILE A 144 11.26 -8.74 -7.49
CA ILE A 144 11.47 -10.17 -7.58
C ILE A 144 12.00 -10.69 -6.24
N ALA A 145 11.26 -11.61 -5.62
CA ALA A 145 11.70 -12.32 -4.43
C ALA A 145 11.97 -13.78 -4.80
N GLY A 146 13.24 -14.20 -4.78
CA GLY A 146 13.66 -15.50 -5.28
C GLY A 146 13.36 -15.63 -6.77
N ARG A 147 12.43 -16.51 -7.14
CA ARG A 147 11.96 -16.66 -8.52
C ARG A 147 10.48 -16.28 -8.69
N VAL A 148 9.98 -15.43 -7.81
CA VAL A 148 8.59 -14.95 -7.86
C VAL A 148 8.59 -13.45 -8.12
N LYS A 149 7.96 -13.01 -9.21
CA LYS A 149 7.69 -11.60 -9.49
C LYS A 149 6.41 -11.16 -8.80
N PHE A 150 6.50 -10.07 -8.07
CA PHE A 150 5.38 -9.38 -7.46
C PHE A 150 5.08 -8.12 -8.26
N VAL A 151 3.85 -7.99 -8.74
CA VAL A 151 3.37 -6.84 -9.52
C VAL A 151 2.30 -6.13 -8.71
N CYS A 152 2.62 -4.94 -8.24
CA CYS A 152 1.78 -4.12 -7.39
C CYS A 152 1.15 -2.99 -8.22
N LEU A 153 -0.18 -2.87 -8.16
CA LEU A 153 -0.95 -2.03 -9.08
C LEU A 153 -1.85 -1.05 -8.36
N ASN A 154 -1.88 0.17 -8.86
CA ASN A 154 -2.97 1.09 -8.57
C ASN A 154 -4.21 0.68 -9.38
N THR A 155 -5.31 0.41 -8.68
CA THR A 155 -6.61 0.05 -9.26
C THR A 155 -7.74 0.96 -8.79
N ASN A 156 -7.43 2.10 -8.16
CA ASN A 156 -8.37 3.05 -7.59
C ASN A 156 -8.99 3.95 -8.68
N ALA A 157 -9.82 3.39 -9.55
CA ALA A 157 -10.30 4.05 -10.77
C ALA A 157 -11.30 5.19 -10.51
N ILE A 158 -11.99 5.20 -9.36
CA ILE A 158 -12.95 6.26 -9.00
C ILE A 158 -12.24 7.55 -8.61
N GLU A 159 -11.06 7.45 -7.99
CA GLU A 159 -10.32 8.60 -7.46
C GLU A 159 -9.54 9.36 -8.56
N PHE A 160 -9.48 8.81 -9.77
CA PHE A 160 -8.79 9.42 -10.91
C PHE A 160 -9.74 9.67 -12.06
N ASP A 161 -9.55 10.80 -12.74
CA ASP A 161 -10.28 11.13 -13.94
C ASP A 161 -9.68 10.44 -15.19
N TYR A 162 -10.23 10.75 -16.38
CA TYR A 162 -9.80 10.18 -17.66
C TYR A 162 -8.38 10.52 -18.07
N SER A 163 -7.68 11.37 -17.34
CA SER A 163 -6.32 11.79 -17.66
C SER A 163 -5.29 10.69 -17.37
N ARG A 164 -5.65 9.65 -16.59
CA ARG A 164 -4.75 8.56 -16.23
C ARG A 164 -5.39 7.20 -16.47
N PRO A 165 -4.64 6.27 -17.08
CA PRO A 165 -5.12 4.90 -17.26
C PRO A 165 -5.08 4.14 -15.91
N ILE A 166 -6.24 3.74 -15.40
CA ILE A 166 -6.38 2.89 -14.21
C ILE A 166 -7.26 1.68 -14.55
N PRO A 167 -6.75 0.44 -14.45
CA PRO A 167 -5.34 0.04 -14.28
C PRO A 167 -4.44 0.49 -15.41
N ASP A 168 -3.15 0.65 -15.14
CA ASP A 168 -2.15 1.04 -16.16
C ASP A 168 -1.72 -0.16 -17.00
N PHE A 169 -2.30 -0.27 -18.20
CA PHE A 169 -2.00 -1.36 -19.13
C PHE A 169 -0.63 -1.23 -19.80
N GLU A 170 -0.06 -0.02 -19.91
CA GLU A 170 1.29 0.16 -20.44
C GLU A 170 2.31 -0.39 -19.45
N PHE A 171 2.14 -0.07 -18.17
CA PHE A 171 2.94 -0.64 -17.10
C PHE A 171 2.81 -2.18 -17.08
N LEU A 172 1.59 -2.73 -17.09
CA LEU A 172 1.36 -4.17 -17.13
C LEU A 172 2.08 -4.84 -18.31
N ALA A 173 1.91 -4.30 -19.52
CA ALA A 173 2.54 -4.85 -20.73
C ALA A 173 4.06 -4.82 -20.64
N ALA A 174 4.64 -3.75 -20.10
CA ALA A 174 6.08 -3.65 -19.88
C ALA A 174 6.58 -4.70 -18.87
N GLN A 175 5.84 -4.92 -17.78
CA GLN A 175 6.25 -5.83 -16.71
C GLN A 175 6.17 -7.32 -17.08
N ILE A 176 5.36 -7.72 -18.05
CA ILE A 176 5.20 -9.15 -18.45
C ILE A 176 6.54 -9.75 -18.87
N ARG A 177 7.38 -8.99 -19.57
CA ARG A 177 8.67 -9.46 -20.10
C ARG A 177 9.90 -8.87 -19.41
N ASP A 178 9.69 -7.92 -18.53
CA ASP A 178 10.76 -7.28 -17.78
C ASP A 178 11.40 -8.30 -16.83
N HIS A 179 12.71 -8.57 -16.98
CA HIS A 179 13.45 -9.59 -16.24
C HIS A 179 12.86 -11.02 -16.37
N GLU A 180 12.32 -11.39 -17.54
CA GLU A 180 11.62 -12.66 -17.78
C GLU A 180 12.46 -13.90 -17.42
N GLU A 181 13.78 -13.84 -17.52
CA GLU A 181 14.70 -14.93 -17.15
C GLU A 181 14.90 -15.10 -15.64
N GLU A 182 14.53 -14.10 -14.84
CA GLU A 182 14.77 -14.07 -13.40
C GLU A 182 13.64 -14.70 -12.58
N PHE A 183 12.44 -14.89 -13.15
CA PHE A 183 11.28 -15.45 -12.46
C PHE A 183 10.53 -16.47 -13.30
N ASP A 184 9.79 -17.34 -12.64
CA ASP A 184 8.90 -18.34 -13.25
C ASP A 184 7.51 -18.37 -12.61
N LYS A 185 7.28 -17.54 -11.60
CA LYS A 185 6.00 -17.36 -10.92
C LYS A 185 5.70 -15.89 -10.74
N THR A 186 4.41 -15.58 -10.71
CA THR A 186 3.93 -14.20 -10.53
C THR A 186 2.80 -14.13 -9.53
N VAL A 187 2.79 -13.09 -8.70
CA VAL A 187 1.67 -12.66 -7.86
C VAL A 187 1.30 -11.24 -8.25
N VAL A 188 0.02 -10.97 -8.43
CA VAL A 188 -0.49 -9.62 -8.70
C VAL A 188 -1.20 -9.10 -7.45
N SER A 189 -0.77 -7.97 -6.94
CA SER A 189 -1.33 -7.31 -5.76
C SER A 189 -1.95 -5.97 -6.13
N MET A 190 -3.14 -5.70 -5.62
CA MET A 190 -3.90 -4.48 -5.89
C MET A 190 -4.71 -4.09 -4.66
N HIS A 191 -5.19 -2.84 -4.60
CA HIS A 191 -6.10 -2.48 -3.53
C HIS A 191 -7.53 -2.95 -3.86
N ILE A 192 -8.07 -2.52 -4.99
CA ILE A 192 -9.44 -2.80 -5.43
C ILE A 192 -9.42 -3.91 -6.48
N ARG A 193 -10.12 -5.01 -6.23
CA ARG A 193 -10.23 -6.15 -7.14
C ARG A 193 -11.25 -5.93 -8.26
N PRO A 194 -11.15 -6.64 -9.40
CA PRO A 194 -12.23 -6.72 -10.38
C PRO A 194 -13.58 -7.08 -9.76
N PHE A 195 -14.64 -6.51 -10.33
CA PHE A 195 -16.03 -6.65 -9.91
C PHE A 195 -16.37 -6.00 -8.57
N CYS A 196 -15.44 -5.26 -7.95
CA CYS A 196 -15.79 -4.29 -6.95
C CYS A 196 -16.34 -3.01 -7.58
N ASN A 197 -17.16 -2.23 -6.85
CA ASN A 197 -17.81 -1.05 -7.39
C ASN A 197 -16.81 0.04 -7.83
N GLU A 198 -15.67 0.14 -7.19
CA GLU A 198 -14.64 1.15 -7.44
C GLU A 198 -13.53 0.68 -8.40
N PHE A 199 -13.60 -0.55 -8.88
CA PHE A 199 -12.76 -1.01 -9.99
C PHE A 199 -13.33 -0.53 -11.32
N ASN A 200 -12.47 -0.23 -12.31
CA ASN A 200 -12.94 0.04 -13.66
C ASN A 200 -13.46 -1.24 -14.34
N ASN A 201 -14.69 -1.63 -14.02
CA ASN A 201 -15.28 -2.88 -14.48
C ASN A 201 -15.48 -2.98 -16.00
N ASN A 202 -15.42 -1.85 -16.73
CA ASN A 202 -15.43 -1.86 -18.19
C ASN A 202 -14.23 -2.60 -18.79
N VAL A 203 -13.11 -2.64 -18.06
CA VAL A 203 -11.87 -3.30 -18.49
C VAL A 203 -11.54 -4.57 -17.70
N ALA A 204 -12.41 -5.03 -16.79
CA ALA A 204 -12.12 -6.18 -15.92
C ALA A 204 -11.66 -7.43 -16.69
N HIS A 205 -12.34 -7.78 -17.79
CA HIS A 205 -11.98 -8.93 -18.63
C HIS A 205 -10.69 -8.68 -19.44
N VAL A 206 -10.40 -7.45 -19.82
CA VAL A 206 -9.13 -7.08 -20.49
C VAL A 206 -7.99 -7.19 -19.48
N PHE A 207 -8.19 -6.67 -18.27
CA PHE A 207 -7.25 -6.77 -17.15
C PHE A 207 -6.89 -8.24 -16.88
N GLN A 208 -7.89 -9.12 -16.74
CA GLN A 208 -7.65 -10.55 -16.52
C GLN A 208 -6.82 -11.18 -17.63
N ARG A 209 -7.03 -10.79 -18.90
CA ARG A 209 -6.21 -11.31 -20.01
C ARG A 209 -4.75 -10.87 -19.88
N TYR A 210 -4.51 -9.59 -19.55
CA TYR A 210 -3.15 -9.06 -19.39
C TYR A 210 -2.41 -9.77 -18.25
N ILE A 211 -3.03 -9.89 -17.08
CA ILE A 211 -2.34 -10.53 -15.95
C ILE A 211 -2.06 -12.02 -16.20
N LYS A 212 -2.87 -12.69 -17.01
CA LYS A 212 -2.64 -14.10 -17.39
C LYS A 212 -1.49 -14.29 -18.39
N GLU A 213 -0.96 -13.22 -18.98
CA GLU A 213 0.24 -13.28 -19.80
C GLU A 213 1.52 -13.35 -18.96
N PHE A 214 1.46 -13.05 -17.67
CA PHE A 214 2.61 -13.21 -16.79
C PHE A 214 2.98 -14.69 -16.61
N PRO A 215 4.28 -15.02 -16.70
CA PRO A 215 4.75 -16.38 -16.44
C PRO A 215 4.28 -16.89 -15.08
N GLY A 216 3.65 -18.06 -15.09
CA GLY A 216 3.27 -18.78 -13.87
C GLY A 216 2.42 -17.99 -12.88
N LEU A 217 1.46 -17.17 -13.33
CA LEU A 217 0.54 -16.44 -12.44
C LEU A 217 -0.09 -17.40 -11.44
N GLN A 218 0.17 -17.17 -10.15
CA GLN A 218 -0.29 -18.03 -9.06
C GLN A 218 -1.67 -17.59 -8.56
N PHE A 219 -1.80 -16.33 -8.19
CA PHE A 219 -3.02 -15.74 -7.63
C PHE A 219 -2.91 -14.21 -7.59
N CYS A 220 -4.03 -13.57 -7.24
CA CYS A 220 -4.09 -12.14 -6.97
C CYS A 220 -4.43 -11.87 -5.51
N THR A 221 -3.90 -10.75 -4.95
CA THR A 221 -4.26 -10.27 -3.62
C THR A 221 -4.88 -8.88 -3.69
N SER A 222 -5.79 -8.58 -2.76
CA SER A 222 -6.44 -7.29 -2.65
C SER A 222 -6.82 -6.95 -1.19
N ALA A 223 -7.38 -5.76 -0.99
CA ALA A 223 -7.92 -5.26 0.27
C ALA A 223 -9.28 -4.56 0.03
N HIS A 224 -9.60 -3.42 0.68
CA HIS A 224 -10.68 -2.50 0.37
C HIS A 224 -12.05 -2.80 1.02
N GLU A 225 -12.58 -4.02 0.93
CA GLU A 225 -13.97 -4.27 1.38
C GLU A 225 -14.09 -4.65 2.88
N HIS A 226 -13.03 -4.54 3.64
CA HIS A 226 -12.97 -4.76 5.11
C HIS A 226 -13.50 -6.12 5.57
N HIS A 227 -13.40 -7.14 4.72
CA HIS A 227 -13.69 -8.54 5.06
C HIS A 227 -12.86 -9.49 4.21
N ARG A 228 -12.58 -10.67 4.72
CA ARG A 228 -11.88 -11.69 3.92
C ARG A 228 -12.76 -12.22 2.80
N PHE A 229 -12.15 -12.37 1.64
CA PHE A 229 -12.81 -12.91 0.46
C PHE A 229 -11.82 -13.81 -0.31
N GLU A 230 -12.33 -14.92 -0.84
CA GLU A 230 -11.56 -15.86 -1.65
C GLU A 230 -12.44 -16.39 -2.76
N LYS A 231 -12.08 -16.12 -4.00
CA LYS A 231 -12.86 -16.59 -5.14
C LYS A 231 -12.02 -16.60 -6.42
N ASP A 232 -12.27 -17.60 -7.28
CA ASP A 232 -11.96 -17.53 -8.69
C ASP A 232 -13.02 -16.65 -9.37
N LEU A 233 -12.65 -15.38 -9.61
CA LEU A 233 -13.59 -14.36 -10.09
C LEU A 233 -14.02 -14.57 -11.54
N PHE A 234 -13.16 -15.19 -12.34
CA PHE A 234 -13.34 -15.35 -13.78
C PHE A 234 -13.57 -16.81 -14.18
N GLU A 235 -13.63 -17.72 -13.21
CA GLU A 235 -13.80 -19.17 -13.42
C GLU A 235 -12.72 -19.75 -14.36
N ASP A 236 -11.48 -19.27 -14.19
CA ASP A 236 -10.33 -19.61 -15.06
C ASP A 236 -9.12 -20.16 -14.32
N GLY A 237 -9.28 -20.48 -13.04
CA GLY A 237 -8.28 -21.09 -12.17
C GLY A 237 -7.46 -20.10 -11.38
N ILE A 238 -7.60 -18.78 -11.58
CA ILE A 238 -6.86 -17.75 -10.85
C ILE A 238 -7.69 -17.28 -9.65
N MET A 239 -7.17 -17.56 -8.45
CA MET A 239 -7.79 -17.14 -7.20
C MET A 239 -7.49 -15.69 -6.88
N TYR A 240 -8.47 -14.98 -6.35
CA TYR A 240 -8.36 -13.66 -5.75
C TYR A 240 -8.58 -13.78 -4.25
N TYR A 241 -7.61 -13.30 -3.48
CA TYR A 241 -7.63 -13.26 -2.02
C TYR A 241 -7.68 -11.82 -1.55
N MET A 242 -8.68 -11.48 -0.76
CA MET A 242 -8.84 -10.14 -0.21
C MET A 242 -8.63 -10.18 1.30
N SER A 243 -7.71 -9.33 1.77
CA SER A 243 -7.41 -9.17 3.19
C SER A 243 -8.57 -8.47 3.91
N ASP A 244 -8.71 -8.77 5.17
CA ASP A 244 -9.62 -8.06 6.08
C ASP A 244 -8.95 -6.74 6.56
N CYS A 245 -9.73 -5.82 7.11
CA CYS A 245 -9.18 -4.65 7.77
C CYS A 245 -8.52 -5.01 9.11
N MET A 246 -7.58 -4.18 9.55
CA MET A 246 -6.80 -4.45 10.77
C MET A 246 -7.63 -4.51 12.05
N LYS A 247 -8.81 -3.88 12.08
CA LYS A 247 -9.79 -4.02 13.17
C LYS A 247 -10.07 -5.46 13.57
N ASN A 248 -10.12 -6.35 12.60
CA ASN A 248 -10.51 -7.75 12.78
C ASN A 248 -9.33 -8.67 13.14
N ARG A 249 -8.14 -8.10 13.32
CA ARG A 249 -6.93 -8.75 13.88
C ARG A 249 -6.58 -10.06 13.20
N ASN A 250 -6.61 -10.07 11.87
CA ASN A 250 -6.22 -11.24 11.08
C ASN A 250 -5.51 -10.83 9.79
N TYR A 251 -4.75 -11.74 9.22
CA TYR A 251 -3.97 -11.54 8.02
C TYR A 251 -3.75 -12.86 7.28
N TYR A 252 -3.44 -12.80 5.99
CA TYR A 252 -3.01 -13.97 5.24
C TYR A 252 -1.50 -14.17 5.31
N ILE A 253 -1.09 -15.44 5.33
CA ILE A 253 0.28 -15.85 5.03
C ILE A 253 0.24 -16.73 3.80
N PHE A 254 1.04 -16.39 2.81
CA PHE A 254 1.23 -17.18 1.60
C PHE A 254 2.63 -17.80 1.61
N THR A 255 2.70 -19.07 1.24
CA THR A 255 3.96 -19.79 1.05
C THR A 255 4.03 -20.27 -0.39
N ILE A 256 4.92 -19.70 -1.19
CA ILE A 256 5.14 -20.09 -2.59
C ILE A 256 6.35 -21.00 -2.65
N THR A 257 6.16 -22.17 -3.23
CA THR A 257 7.20 -23.20 -3.44
C THR A 257 7.39 -23.47 -4.94
N PRO A 258 8.40 -24.25 -5.36
CA PRO A 258 8.51 -24.68 -6.77
C PRO A 258 7.25 -25.38 -7.30
N ASP A 259 6.51 -26.11 -6.45
CA ASP A 259 5.37 -26.93 -6.84
C ASP A 259 4.03 -26.18 -6.85
N GLY A 260 3.96 -24.97 -6.27
CA GLY A 260 2.73 -24.19 -6.19
C GLY A 260 2.72 -23.25 -4.98
N TYR A 261 1.56 -23.03 -4.40
CA TYR A 261 1.44 -22.18 -3.21
C TYR A 261 0.45 -22.77 -2.19
N GLU A 262 0.66 -22.37 -0.94
CA GLU A 262 -0.25 -22.59 0.17
C GLU A 262 -0.63 -21.25 0.78
N ARG A 263 -1.82 -21.19 1.39
CA ARG A 263 -2.26 -20.01 2.14
C ARG A 263 -2.82 -20.42 3.49
N GLU A 264 -2.56 -19.59 4.47
CA GLU A 264 -3.13 -19.71 5.81
C GLU A 264 -3.68 -18.36 6.28
N VAL A 265 -4.61 -18.39 7.22
CA VAL A 265 -5.11 -17.21 7.93
C VAL A 265 -4.57 -17.23 9.34
N ALA A 266 -3.87 -16.19 9.73
CA ALA A 266 -3.34 -16.00 11.08
C ALA A 266 -4.09 -14.89 11.82
N TYR A 267 -4.09 -14.97 13.15
CA TYR A 267 -4.71 -14.01 14.07
C TYR A 267 -3.70 -13.55 15.11
N TYR A 268 -3.89 -12.32 15.64
CA TYR A 268 -3.00 -11.73 16.64
C TYR A 268 -3.75 -10.96 17.72
#